data_49e7af8dfdaba59e9a9c221011080ebd
#
_entry.id   49e7af8dfdaba59e9a9c221011080ebd
#
_cell.length_a   1.000
_cell.length_b   1.000
_cell.length_c   1.000
_cell.angle_alpha   90.00
_cell.angle_beta   90.00
_cell.angle_gamma   90.00
#
_symmetry.space_group_name_H-M   'P 1'
#
loop_
_entity.id
_entity.type
_entity.pdbx_description
1 polymer ?
#
loop_
_entity_poly.entity_id
_entity_poly.type
_entity_poly.pdbx_seq_one_letter_code
_entity_poly.pdbx_strand_id
1 'polypeptide(L)'
;MTPFSQLVRRLRYGKAIVIVSGLPRSGTSMAMKMLEGGGVPILADGIRTADISNPKGYYEYEPVKELDKGGDLAWLAEARGKAVKIISFLLTWLPETYDYRVIFMQRDLREVLASQNAMLAHRGEALGAAGDEQMLRMYEDHLKKVARFMANRTCFSTLSVDYRDVVQNPRDAAGRINRFLGGTLNVERMAAIADPALYRNRRKTEI
;
A
#
# COMPACT_ATOMS: atom_id res chain seq x y z
N MET A 1 -1.57 -18.53 9.26
CA MET A 1 -2.42 -19.50 8.49
C MET A 1 -1.59 -20.70 8.06
N THR A 2 -2.15 -21.91 8.17
CA THR A 2 -1.49 -23.13 7.66
C THR A 2 -1.60 -23.19 6.13
N PRO A 3 -0.66 -23.86 5.42
CA PRO A 3 -0.74 -24.04 3.97
C PRO A 3 -2.06 -24.69 3.52
N PHE A 4 -2.59 -25.60 4.34
CA PHE A 4 -3.88 -26.25 4.07
C PHE A 4 -5.06 -25.27 4.08
N SER A 5 -5.13 -24.38 5.06
CA SER A 5 -6.20 -23.39 5.12
C SER A 5 -6.15 -22.40 3.94
N GLN A 6 -4.95 -22.05 3.47
CA GLN A 6 -4.78 -21.23 2.26
C GLN A 6 -5.27 -21.95 1.00
N LEU A 7 -4.99 -23.25 0.88
CA LEU A 7 -5.46 -24.04 -0.26
C LEU A 7 -6.99 -24.12 -0.31
N VAL A 8 -7.63 -24.42 0.82
CA VAL A 8 -9.10 -24.49 0.94
C VAL A 8 -9.74 -23.12 0.57
N ARG A 9 -9.18 -22.02 1.07
CA ARG A 9 -9.69 -20.68 0.72
C ARG A 9 -9.49 -20.37 -0.76
N ARG A 10 -8.33 -20.72 -1.34
CA ARG A 10 -8.08 -20.54 -2.78
C ARG A 10 -9.05 -21.33 -3.66
N LEU A 11 -9.42 -22.54 -3.26
CA LEU A 11 -10.44 -23.34 -3.98
C LEU A 11 -11.83 -22.68 -3.87
N ARG A 12 -12.15 -22.10 -2.72
CA ARG A 12 -13.46 -21.49 -2.46
C ARG A 12 -13.60 -20.11 -3.05
N TYR A 13 -12.56 -19.26 -2.96
CA TYR A 13 -12.63 -17.82 -3.29
C TYR A 13 -11.77 -17.42 -4.50
N GLY A 14 -11.03 -18.36 -5.09
CA GLY A 14 -10.17 -18.11 -6.24
C GLY A 14 -8.81 -17.52 -5.88
N LYS A 15 -8.17 -16.84 -6.84
CA LYS A 15 -6.88 -16.19 -6.62
C LYS A 15 -7.02 -15.05 -5.61
N ALA A 16 -6.05 -14.91 -4.72
CA ALA A 16 -6.01 -13.80 -3.79
C ALA A 16 -5.87 -12.44 -4.52
N ILE A 17 -6.49 -11.42 -3.95
CA ILE A 17 -6.29 -10.02 -4.37
C ILE A 17 -5.01 -9.53 -3.71
N VAL A 18 -4.09 -8.97 -4.49
CA VAL A 18 -2.89 -8.33 -3.95
C VAL A 18 -3.23 -6.89 -3.62
N ILE A 19 -3.07 -6.50 -2.37
CA ILE A 19 -3.33 -5.13 -1.93
C ILE A 19 -2.00 -4.47 -1.57
N VAL A 20 -1.73 -3.30 -2.14
CA VAL A 20 -0.72 -2.39 -1.62
C VAL A 20 -1.41 -1.36 -0.75
N SER A 21 -1.05 -1.33 0.54
CA SER A 21 -1.66 -0.46 1.53
C SER A 21 -0.65 0.29 2.39
N GLY A 22 -1.14 1.19 3.21
CA GLY A 22 -0.41 2.06 4.12
C GLY A 22 -1.08 3.42 4.24
N LEU A 23 -0.50 4.30 5.02
CA LEU A 23 -0.92 5.71 5.05
C LEU A 23 -0.66 6.38 3.69
N PRO A 24 -1.43 7.40 3.33
CA PRO A 24 -1.03 8.29 2.25
C PRO A 24 0.43 8.76 2.44
N ARG A 25 1.22 8.83 1.38
CA ARG A 25 2.65 9.22 1.41
C ARG A 25 3.62 8.21 2.05
N SER A 26 3.19 6.99 2.35
CA SER A 26 4.06 5.93 2.87
C SER A 26 4.84 5.15 1.77
N GLY A 27 4.69 5.50 0.48
CA GLY A 27 5.38 4.82 -0.62
C GLY A 27 4.53 3.78 -1.37
N THR A 28 3.22 3.77 -1.18
CA THR A 28 2.30 2.82 -1.84
C THR A 28 2.37 2.86 -3.36
N SER A 29 2.52 4.04 -3.99
CA SER A 29 2.66 4.14 -5.45
C SER A 29 3.97 3.53 -5.96
N MET A 30 5.07 3.65 -5.20
CA MET A 30 6.33 3.01 -5.53
C MET A 30 6.18 1.47 -5.46
N ALA A 31 5.55 0.95 -4.41
CA ALA A 31 5.30 -0.48 -4.29
C ALA A 31 4.39 -1.01 -5.42
N MET A 32 3.35 -0.28 -5.83
CA MET A 32 2.54 -0.63 -7.00
C MET A 32 3.39 -0.73 -8.26
N LYS A 33 4.26 0.24 -8.50
CA LYS A 33 5.15 0.24 -9.66
C LYS A 33 6.16 -0.91 -9.62
N MET A 34 6.67 -1.26 -8.43
CA MET A 34 7.52 -2.45 -8.26
C MET A 34 6.78 -3.73 -8.63
N LEU A 35 5.52 -3.88 -8.22
CA LEU A 35 4.70 -5.04 -8.58
C LEU A 35 4.44 -5.12 -10.08
N GLU A 36 4.13 -3.99 -10.72
CA GLU A 36 3.98 -3.90 -12.16
C GLU A 36 5.25 -4.33 -12.89
N GLY A 37 6.41 -3.79 -12.51
CA GLY A 37 7.72 -4.18 -13.04
C GLY A 37 8.06 -5.65 -12.78
N GLY A 38 7.58 -6.21 -11.69
CA GLY A 38 7.69 -7.62 -11.32
C GLY A 38 6.78 -8.55 -12.12
N GLY A 39 5.83 -8.00 -12.89
CA GLY A 39 4.90 -8.77 -13.72
C GLY A 39 3.56 -9.06 -13.05
N VAL A 40 3.20 -8.39 -11.95
CA VAL A 40 1.87 -8.48 -11.36
C VAL A 40 0.90 -7.61 -12.17
N PRO A 41 -0.23 -8.13 -12.66
CA PRO A 41 -1.25 -7.32 -13.30
C PRO A 41 -1.79 -6.26 -12.33
N ILE A 42 -1.96 -5.03 -12.80
CA ILE A 42 -2.43 -3.91 -11.98
C ILE A 42 -3.89 -3.60 -12.27
N LEU A 43 -4.67 -3.32 -11.23
CA LEU A 43 -6.01 -2.75 -11.32
C LEU A 43 -5.94 -1.27 -10.93
N ALA A 44 -5.99 -0.40 -11.93
CA ALA A 44 -6.01 1.06 -11.81
C ALA A 44 -6.72 1.65 -13.02
N ASP A 45 -7.33 2.82 -12.89
CA ASP A 45 -8.10 3.46 -13.97
C ASP A 45 -7.30 4.52 -14.74
N GLY A 46 -6.16 4.96 -14.23
CA GLY A 46 -5.33 5.99 -14.85
C GLY A 46 -5.92 7.40 -14.83
N ILE A 47 -7.06 7.63 -14.16
CA ILE A 47 -7.74 8.93 -14.11
C ILE A 47 -6.86 9.99 -13.47
N ARG A 48 -6.20 9.64 -12.37
CA ARG A 48 -5.26 10.54 -11.70
C ARG A 48 -3.88 10.44 -12.31
N THR A 49 -3.51 11.44 -13.08
CA THR A 49 -2.20 11.55 -13.73
C THR A 49 -1.07 11.88 -12.75
N ALA A 50 0.18 11.65 -13.18
CA ALA A 50 1.38 12.02 -12.42
C ALA A 50 1.46 13.55 -12.24
N ASP A 51 1.99 13.99 -11.09
CA ASP A 51 2.24 15.38 -10.76
C ASP A 51 3.61 15.54 -10.03
N ILE A 52 3.97 16.78 -9.68
CA ILE A 52 5.20 17.09 -8.93
C ILE A 52 5.30 16.29 -7.61
N SER A 53 4.17 16.04 -6.95
CA SER A 53 4.11 15.30 -5.68
C SER A 53 4.27 13.80 -5.87
N ASN A 54 3.92 13.27 -7.04
CA ASN A 54 4.10 11.87 -7.42
C ASN A 54 4.38 11.71 -8.93
N PRO A 55 5.61 11.97 -9.39
CA PRO A 55 5.96 11.99 -10.81
C PRO A 55 5.88 10.62 -11.48
N LYS A 56 5.76 9.53 -10.71
CA LYS A 56 5.62 8.16 -11.23
C LYS A 56 4.17 7.66 -11.27
N GLY A 57 3.17 8.54 -11.04
CA GLY A 57 1.74 8.22 -11.08
C GLY A 57 1.18 7.67 -9.76
N TYR A 58 -0.14 7.58 -9.68
CA TYR A 58 -0.84 7.31 -8.42
C TYR A 58 -1.40 5.90 -8.28
N TYR A 59 -1.65 5.18 -9.38
CA TYR A 59 -2.27 3.84 -9.37
C TYR A 59 -3.58 3.81 -8.57
N GLU A 60 -4.39 4.85 -8.68
CA GLU A 60 -5.69 4.92 -8.05
C GLU A 60 -6.73 4.14 -8.89
N TYR A 61 -7.77 3.69 -8.23
CA TYR A 61 -8.91 3.04 -8.85
C TYR A 61 -10.16 3.59 -8.18
N GLU A 62 -10.99 4.33 -8.93
CA GLU A 62 -12.12 5.09 -8.37
C GLU A 62 -13.07 4.25 -7.52
N PRO A 63 -13.44 2.99 -7.87
CA PRO A 63 -14.32 2.19 -7.03
C PRO A 63 -13.79 1.92 -5.62
N VAL A 64 -12.47 2.01 -5.39
CA VAL A 64 -11.89 1.89 -4.04
C VAL A 64 -12.35 3.02 -3.12
N LYS A 65 -12.61 4.21 -3.65
CA LYS A 65 -13.05 5.39 -2.86
C LYS A 65 -14.50 5.27 -2.37
N GLU A 66 -15.24 4.30 -2.90
CA GLU A 66 -16.63 4.04 -2.52
C GLU A 66 -16.76 2.92 -1.46
N LEU A 67 -15.64 2.31 -1.04
CA LEU A 67 -15.65 1.19 -0.07
C LEU A 67 -16.36 1.55 1.25
N ASP A 68 -16.12 2.74 1.79
CA ASP A 68 -16.70 3.22 3.06
C ASP A 68 -18.07 3.88 2.90
N LYS A 69 -18.56 3.99 1.67
CA LYS A 69 -19.85 4.60 1.34
C LYS A 69 -20.93 3.57 0.96
N GLY A 70 -20.62 2.28 1.06
CA GLY A 70 -21.54 1.21 0.65
C GLY A 70 -21.69 1.05 -0.86
N GLY A 71 -20.67 1.44 -1.62
CA GLY A 71 -20.65 1.29 -3.08
C GLY A 71 -20.62 -0.16 -3.56
N ASP A 72 -20.77 -0.37 -4.86
CA ASP A 72 -20.70 -1.70 -5.48
C ASP A 72 -19.32 -2.32 -5.28
N LEU A 73 -19.30 -3.57 -4.80
CA LEU A 73 -18.09 -4.37 -4.56
C LEU A 73 -17.82 -5.38 -5.68
N ALA A 74 -18.58 -5.38 -6.78
CA ALA A 74 -18.42 -6.33 -7.88
C ALA A 74 -16.99 -6.31 -8.47
N TRP A 75 -16.33 -5.16 -8.46
CA TRP A 75 -14.95 -5.00 -8.93
C TRP A 75 -13.93 -5.88 -8.18
N LEU A 76 -14.23 -6.31 -6.95
CA LEU A 76 -13.36 -7.23 -6.20
C LEU A 76 -13.21 -8.58 -6.91
N ALA A 77 -14.22 -9.02 -7.65
CA ALA A 77 -14.12 -10.23 -8.46
C ALA A 77 -13.08 -10.07 -9.59
N GLU A 78 -13.01 -8.89 -10.21
CA GLU A 78 -12.04 -8.56 -11.26
C GLU A 78 -10.63 -8.34 -10.69
N ALA A 79 -10.51 -7.97 -9.43
CA ALA A 79 -9.23 -7.75 -8.73
C ALA A 79 -8.50 -9.06 -8.39
N ARG A 80 -9.14 -10.23 -8.53
CA ARG A 80 -8.52 -11.52 -8.25
C ARG A 80 -7.26 -11.74 -9.09
N GLY A 81 -6.14 -11.97 -8.42
CA GLY A 81 -4.84 -12.17 -9.06
C GLY A 81 -4.19 -10.89 -9.60
N LYS A 82 -4.78 -9.73 -9.34
CA LYS A 82 -4.23 -8.41 -9.67
C LYS A 82 -3.82 -7.67 -8.41
N ALA A 83 -2.99 -6.63 -8.57
CA ALA A 83 -2.66 -5.72 -7.50
C ALA A 83 -3.52 -4.45 -7.59
N VAL A 84 -4.04 -4.01 -6.44
CA VAL A 84 -4.81 -2.77 -6.29
C VAL A 84 -4.30 -1.98 -5.09
N LYS A 85 -4.27 -0.66 -5.22
CA LYS A 85 -3.89 0.23 -4.13
C LYS A 85 -5.11 0.61 -3.29
N ILE A 86 -5.07 0.29 -2.00
CA ILE A 86 -6.12 0.62 -1.03
C ILE A 86 -5.45 1.25 0.19
N ILE A 87 -5.74 2.52 0.48
CA ILE A 87 -5.20 3.19 1.67
C ILE A 87 -5.67 2.50 2.96
N SER A 88 -4.87 2.58 4.02
CA SER A 88 -5.11 1.84 5.26
C SER A 88 -6.48 2.13 5.91
N PHE A 89 -7.03 3.32 5.71
CA PHE A 89 -8.35 3.72 6.22
C PHE A 89 -9.51 2.92 5.63
N LEU A 90 -9.35 2.35 4.43
CA LEU A 90 -10.38 1.63 3.72
C LEU A 90 -10.31 0.10 3.89
N LEU A 91 -9.22 -0.43 4.47
CA LEU A 91 -9.04 -1.88 4.63
C LEU A 91 -10.14 -2.54 5.47
N THR A 92 -10.68 -1.81 6.44
CA THR A 92 -11.72 -2.31 7.35
C THR A 92 -13.07 -2.55 6.67
N TRP A 93 -13.27 -2.02 5.47
CA TRP A 93 -14.49 -2.16 4.69
C TRP A 93 -14.45 -3.35 3.70
N LEU A 94 -13.34 -4.06 3.64
CA LEU A 94 -13.19 -5.20 2.76
C LEU A 94 -13.95 -6.42 3.30
N PRO A 95 -14.75 -7.12 2.46
CA PRO A 95 -15.52 -8.28 2.87
C PRO A 95 -14.64 -9.52 3.07
N GLU A 96 -15.04 -10.45 3.93
CA GLU A 96 -14.30 -11.68 4.21
C GLU A 96 -14.47 -12.78 3.13
N THR A 97 -15.24 -12.48 2.08
CA THR A 97 -15.53 -13.40 0.96
C THR A 97 -14.42 -13.48 -0.08
N TYR A 98 -13.30 -12.80 0.13
CA TYR A 98 -12.10 -12.85 -0.70
C TYR A 98 -10.86 -13.12 0.15
N ASP A 99 -9.78 -13.54 -0.49
CA ASP A 99 -8.46 -13.61 0.12
C ASP A 99 -7.61 -12.41 -0.29
N TYR A 100 -6.92 -11.83 0.69
CA TYR A 100 -6.09 -10.65 0.50
C TYR A 100 -4.64 -10.93 0.88
N ARG A 101 -3.72 -10.62 -0.03
CA ARG A 101 -2.27 -10.53 0.25
C ARG A 101 -1.87 -9.08 0.33
N VAL A 102 -1.72 -8.58 1.54
CA VAL A 102 -1.48 -7.15 1.80
C VAL A 102 0.02 -6.88 1.94
N ILE A 103 0.57 -6.07 1.05
CA ILE A 103 1.87 -5.43 1.20
C ILE A 103 1.62 -4.10 1.89
N PHE A 104 1.93 -4.04 3.18
CA PHE A 104 1.66 -2.89 4.01
C PHE A 104 2.91 -2.01 4.12
N MET A 105 2.88 -0.87 3.42
CA MET A 105 3.97 0.09 3.41
C MET A 105 4.01 0.87 4.71
N GLN A 106 5.16 0.83 5.38
CA GLN A 106 5.44 1.60 6.58
C GLN A 106 6.44 2.70 6.26
N ARG A 107 6.33 3.83 6.95
CA ARG A 107 7.26 4.93 6.88
C ARG A 107 7.22 5.70 8.20
N ASP A 108 8.33 6.34 8.59
CA ASP A 108 8.35 7.27 9.73
C ASP A 108 7.20 8.26 9.62
N LEU A 109 6.40 8.39 10.70
CA LEU A 109 5.16 9.18 10.67
C LEU A 109 5.43 10.68 10.52
N ARG A 110 6.56 11.18 11.03
CA ARG A 110 6.95 12.57 10.84
C ARG A 110 7.32 12.84 9.38
N GLU A 111 7.95 11.86 8.70
CA GLU A 111 8.22 11.97 7.26
C GLU A 111 6.94 11.90 6.42
N VAL A 112 5.97 11.05 6.82
CA VAL A 112 4.65 10.98 6.19
C VAL A 112 3.96 12.33 6.29
N LEU A 113 3.90 12.90 7.49
CA LEU A 113 3.25 14.18 7.76
C LEU A 113 3.94 15.33 7.00
N ALA A 114 5.26 15.42 7.04
CA ALA A 114 6.01 16.41 6.28
C ALA A 114 5.75 16.31 4.77
N SER A 115 5.68 15.07 4.23
CA SER A 115 5.36 14.86 2.81
C SER A 115 3.91 15.22 2.46
N GLN A 116 2.99 15.04 3.39
CA GLN A 116 1.59 15.42 3.22
C GLN A 116 1.44 16.95 3.25
N ASN A 117 2.06 17.60 4.23
CA ASN A 117 2.04 19.05 4.36
C ASN A 117 2.64 19.74 3.11
N ALA A 118 3.75 19.22 2.59
CA ALA A 118 4.33 19.71 1.34
C ALA A 118 3.38 19.56 0.14
N MET A 119 2.65 18.45 0.06
CA MET A 119 1.66 18.23 -1.00
C MET A 119 0.47 19.21 -0.89
N LEU A 120 -0.05 19.43 0.32
CA LEU A 120 -1.16 20.37 0.55
C LEU A 120 -0.74 21.79 0.19
N ALA A 121 0.47 22.23 0.62
CA ALA A 121 1.03 23.52 0.27
C ALA A 121 1.16 23.70 -1.25
N HIS A 122 1.61 22.68 -2.00
CA HIS A 122 1.68 22.74 -3.46
C HIS A 122 0.31 22.87 -4.15
N ARG A 123 -0.76 22.45 -3.47
CA ARG A 123 -2.14 22.58 -3.98
C ARG A 123 -2.83 23.86 -3.53
N GLY A 124 -2.18 24.68 -2.71
CA GLY A 124 -2.80 25.85 -2.09
C GLY A 124 -3.87 25.48 -1.05
N GLU A 125 -3.87 24.24 -0.57
CA GLU A 125 -4.80 23.77 0.45
C GLU A 125 -4.25 24.13 1.84
N ALA A 126 -5.13 24.59 2.74
CA ALA A 126 -4.74 24.91 4.11
C ALA A 126 -4.28 23.64 4.84
N LEU A 127 -3.20 23.77 5.62
CA LEU A 127 -2.82 22.76 6.60
C LEU A 127 -3.99 22.60 7.59
N GLY A 128 -4.38 21.36 7.88
CA GLY A 128 -5.49 21.10 8.80
C GLY A 128 -5.28 21.77 10.16
N ALA A 129 -6.35 22.12 10.84
CA ALA A 129 -6.32 22.80 12.15
C ALA A 129 -5.68 21.96 13.28
N ALA A 130 -5.51 20.66 13.06
CA ALA A 130 -4.84 19.76 14.02
C ALA A 130 -3.32 19.99 13.98
N GLY A 131 -2.71 20.24 15.12
CA GLY A 131 -1.25 20.32 15.25
C GLY A 131 -0.58 18.97 14.90
N ASP A 132 0.68 19.02 14.47
CA ASP A 132 1.46 17.86 14.02
C ASP A 132 1.44 16.71 15.03
N GLU A 133 1.59 17.00 16.33
CA GLU A 133 1.59 15.98 17.39
C GLU A 133 0.22 15.29 17.55
N GLN A 134 -0.87 15.99 17.35
CA GLN A 134 -2.20 15.39 17.37
C GLN A 134 -2.39 14.46 16.17
N MET A 135 -1.96 14.89 14.99
CA MET A 135 -2.03 14.09 13.78
C MET A 135 -1.17 12.81 13.88
N LEU A 136 0.03 12.91 14.45
CA LEU A 136 0.90 11.75 14.70
C LEU A 136 0.21 10.73 15.61
N ARG A 137 -0.38 11.16 16.73
CA ARG A 137 -1.14 10.26 17.62
C ARG A 137 -2.32 9.59 16.89
N MET A 138 -3.06 10.35 16.08
CA MET A 138 -4.16 9.79 15.29
C MET A 138 -3.66 8.72 14.31
N TYR A 139 -2.53 8.94 13.63
CA TYR A 139 -1.95 7.95 12.73
C TYR A 139 -1.46 6.70 13.47
N GLU A 140 -0.78 6.85 14.61
CA GLU A 140 -0.36 5.72 15.45
C GLU A 140 -1.54 4.85 15.87
N ASP A 141 -2.61 5.47 16.39
CA ASP A 141 -3.79 4.76 16.85
C ASP A 141 -4.54 4.08 15.68
N HIS A 142 -4.62 4.76 14.54
CA HIS A 142 -5.18 4.18 13.33
C HIS A 142 -4.37 2.94 12.89
N LEU A 143 -3.05 3.03 12.80
CA LEU A 143 -2.20 1.90 12.39
C LEU A 143 -2.32 0.72 13.34
N LYS A 144 -2.38 0.96 14.67
CA LYS A 144 -2.63 -0.10 15.67
C LYS A 144 -3.98 -0.78 15.45
N LYS A 145 -5.05 0.00 15.18
CA LYS A 145 -6.39 -0.55 14.89
C LYS A 145 -6.41 -1.39 13.64
N VAL A 146 -5.80 -0.91 12.55
CA VAL A 146 -5.73 -1.62 11.26
C VAL A 146 -4.91 -2.91 11.39
N ALA A 147 -3.77 -2.87 12.08
CA ALA A 147 -2.95 -4.07 12.31
C ALA A 147 -3.73 -5.15 13.08
N ARG A 148 -4.44 -4.78 14.15
CA ARG A 148 -5.31 -5.69 14.91
C ARG A 148 -6.45 -6.23 14.05
N PHE A 149 -7.08 -5.38 13.24
CA PHE A 149 -8.14 -5.78 12.34
C PHE A 149 -7.67 -6.88 11.37
N MET A 150 -6.54 -6.69 10.69
CA MET A 150 -6.00 -7.67 9.75
C MET A 150 -5.54 -8.96 10.46
N ALA A 151 -4.90 -8.85 11.62
CA ALA A 151 -4.42 -10.01 12.38
C ALA A 151 -5.55 -10.94 12.87
N ASN A 152 -6.73 -10.38 13.16
CA ASN A 152 -7.88 -11.11 13.66
C ASN A 152 -8.74 -11.75 12.56
N ARG A 153 -8.38 -11.59 11.29
CA ARG A 153 -9.15 -12.13 10.15
C ARG A 153 -8.33 -13.07 9.29
N THR A 154 -8.84 -14.25 9.05
CA THR A 154 -8.17 -15.30 8.27
C THR A 154 -8.10 -15.00 6.76
N CYS A 155 -8.86 -14.03 6.28
CA CYS A 155 -8.81 -13.58 4.89
C CYS A 155 -7.61 -12.69 4.57
N PHE A 156 -6.89 -12.18 5.59
CA PHE A 156 -5.71 -11.35 5.40
C PHE A 156 -4.41 -12.11 5.65
N SER A 157 -3.49 -12.04 4.69
CA SER A 157 -2.07 -12.32 4.88
C SER A 157 -1.31 -11.01 4.66
N THR A 158 -0.45 -10.61 5.59
CA THR A 158 0.19 -9.28 5.55
C THR A 158 1.70 -9.40 5.58
N LEU A 159 2.37 -8.64 4.71
CA LEU A 159 3.80 -8.37 4.73
C LEU A 159 4.02 -6.88 4.99
N SER A 160 4.64 -6.53 6.12
CA SER A 160 5.08 -5.16 6.39
C SER A 160 6.40 -4.89 5.66
N VAL A 161 6.44 -3.75 4.95
CA VAL A 161 7.60 -3.30 4.17
C VAL A 161 7.90 -1.85 4.52
N ASP A 162 9.07 -1.58 5.07
CA ASP A 162 9.51 -0.23 5.38
C ASP A 162 9.96 0.51 4.10
N TYR A 163 9.53 1.74 3.93
CA TYR A 163 9.89 2.59 2.79
C TYR A 163 11.39 2.82 2.70
N ARG A 164 12.06 3.00 3.84
CA ARG A 164 13.52 3.21 3.91
C ARG A 164 14.25 1.96 3.43
N ASP A 165 13.81 0.78 3.84
CA ASP A 165 14.40 -0.49 3.40
C ASP A 165 14.29 -0.64 1.88
N VAL A 166 13.13 -0.30 1.30
CA VAL A 166 12.95 -0.36 -0.16
C VAL A 166 13.94 0.53 -0.89
N VAL A 167 14.20 1.73 -0.36
CA VAL A 167 15.11 2.69 -0.99
C VAL A 167 16.58 2.34 -0.78
N GLN A 168 16.94 1.83 0.41
CA GLN A 168 18.33 1.51 0.75
C GLN A 168 18.76 0.12 0.25
N ASN A 169 17.85 -0.85 0.29
CA ASN A 169 18.09 -2.25 -0.06
C ASN A 169 17.00 -2.78 -1.02
N PRO A 170 16.86 -2.20 -2.22
CA PRO A 170 15.72 -2.47 -3.11
C PRO A 170 15.63 -3.93 -3.53
N ARG A 171 16.74 -4.62 -3.71
CA ARG A 171 16.78 -6.03 -4.12
C ARG A 171 16.28 -6.95 -3.00
N ASP A 172 16.65 -6.68 -1.75
CA ASP A 172 16.16 -7.45 -0.60
C ASP A 172 14.66 -7.24 -0.39
N ALA A 173 14.21 -5.99 -0.41
CA ALA A 173 12.79 -5.66 -0.30
C ALA A 173 11.97 -6.34 -1.43
N ALA A 174 12.44 -6.27 -2.68
CA ALA A 174 11.81 -6.96 -3.81
C ALA A 174 11.79 -8.49 -3.61
N GLY A 175 12.88 -9.07 -3.09
CA GLY A 175 12.97 -10.50 -2.77
C GLY A 175 11.98 -10.93 -1.69
N ARG A 176 11.79 -10.13 -0.64
CA ARG A 176 10.79 -10.37 0.42
C ARG A 176 9.37 -10.34 -0.16
N ILE A 177 9.04 -9.33 -0.96
CA ILE A 177 7.75 -9.21 -1.64
C ILE A 177 7.52 -10.40 -2.58
N ASN A 178 8.52 -10.77 -3.38
CA ASN A 178 8.43 -11.91 -4.28
C ASN A 178 8.12 -13.21 -3.53
N ARG A 179 8.85 -13.54 -2.46
CA ARG A 179 8.58 -14.74 -1.63
C ARG A 179 7.17 -14.71 -1.06
N PHE A 180 6.72 -13.58 -0.56
CA PHE A 180 5.37 -13.41 -0.01
C PHE A 180 4.28 -13.67 -1.06
N LEU A 181 4.50 -13.28 -2.31
CA LEU A 181 3.54 -13.45 -3.40
C LEU A 181 3.67 -14.78 -4.15
N GLY A 182 4.62 -15.65 -3.79
CA GLY A 182 4.73 -17.00 -4.34
C GLY A 182 5.98 -17.28 -5.19
N GLY A 183 6.92 -16.33 -5.26
CA GLY A 183 8.26 -16.57 -5.80
C GLY A 183 8.42 -16.47 -7.32
N THR A 184 7.44 -15.96 -8.05
CA THR A 184 7.43 -15.95 -9.53
C THR A 184 7.71 -14.60 -10.17
N LEU A 185 7.97 -13.56 -9.37
CA LEU A 185 8.13 -12.19 -9.86
C LEU A 185 9.56 -11.90 -10.31
N ASN A 186 9.72 -10.93 -11.20
CA ASN A 186 11.03 -10.44 -11.62
C ASN A 186 11.62 -9.47 -10.59
N VAL A 187 12.43 -9.99 -9.68
CA VAL A 187 13.04 -9.24 -8.58
C VAL A 187 13.95 -8.12 -9.07
N GLU A 188 14.70 -8.32 -10.16
CA GLU A 188 15.61 -7.31 -10.68
C GLU A 188 14.85 -6.10 -11.25
N ARG A 189 13.77 -6.36 -12.01
CA ARG A 189 12.90 -5.27 -12.49
C ARG A 189 12.22 -4.54 -11.35
N MET A 190 11.78 -5.26 -10.32
CA MET A 190 11.20 -4.63 -9.12
C MET A 190 12.20 -3.70 -8.44
N ALA A 191 13.42 -4.18 -8.22
CA ALA A 191 14.49 -3.43 -7.54
C ALA A 191 14.90 -2.17 -8.32
N ALA A 192 14.97 -2.25 -9.64
CA ALA A 192 15.33 -1.12 -10.51
C ALA A 192 14.34 0.06 -10.46
N ILE A 193 13.14 -0.14 -9.92
CA ILE A 193 12.12 0.90 -9.79
C ILE A 193 12.33 1.79 -8.57
N ALA A 194 12.95 1.26 -7.52
CA ALA A 194 13.26 2.02 -6.32
C ALA A 194 14.25 3.15 -6.66
N ASP A 195 13.81 4.39 -6.49
CA ASP A 195 14.58 5.57 -6.84
C ASP A 195 14.91 6.38 -5.58
N PRO A 196 16.17 6.38 -5.13
CA PRO A 196 16.58 7.12 -3.95
C PRO A 196 16.33 8.63 -4.05
N ALA A 197 16.28 9.20 -5.26
CA ALA A 197 16.01 10.63 -5.46
C ALA A 197 14.58 11.03 -5.06
N LEU A 198 13.65 10.09 -5.00
CA LEU A 198 12.28 10.33 -4.54
C LEU A 198 12.16 10.35 -3.00
N TYR A 199 13.20 9.99 -2.27
CA TYR A 199 13.23 10.08 -0.81
C TYR A 199 13.62 11.50 -0.37
N ARG A 200 12.74 12.46 -0.58
CA ARG A 200 13.00 13.91 -0.40
C ARG A 200 12.85 14.36 1.06
N ASN A 201 11.88 13.81 1.79
CA ASN A 201 11.57 14.18 3.18
C ASN A 201 12.20 13.15 4.13
N ARG A 202 13.52 13.24 4.34
CA ARG A 202 14.26 12.37 5.25
C ARG A 202 14.34 13.01 6.63
N ARG A 203 14.09 12.22 7.67
CA ARG A 203 14.47 12.63 9.02
C ARG A 203 16.01 12.73 9.06
N LYS A 204 16.57 13.92 9.37
CA LYS A 204 17.99 14.04 9.69
C LYS A 204 18.22 13.19 10.92
N THR A 205 19.05 12.16 10.82
CA THR A 205 19.57 11.44 11.98
C THR A 205 20.44 12.44 12.72
N GLU A 206 20.00 12.90 13.89
CA GLU A 206 20.90 13.59 14.81
C GLU A 206 21.95 12.57 15.22
N ILE A 207 23.22 12.87 14.85
CA ILE A 207 24.41 12.13 15.23
C ILE A 207 24.78 12.59 16.63
#